data_fd26132f35e249ab92b7dae864c32d26
#
_entry.id   fd26132f35e249ab92b7dae864c32d26
#
_cell.length_a   1.000
_cell.length_b   1.000
_cell.length_c   1.000
_cell.angle_alpha   90.00
_cell.angle_beta   90.00
_cell.angle_gamma   90.00
#
_symmetry.space_group_name_H-M   'P 1'
#
loop_
_entity.id
_entity.type
_entity.pdbx_description
1 polymer ?
#
loop_
_entity_poly.entity_id
_entity_poly.type
_entity_poly.pdbx_seq_one_letter_code
_entity_poly.pdbx_strand_id
1 'polypeptide(L)'
;MWPFRSKRVTVEEIRESFETGAHDEEHFPSTIDPRIYHVKLVVSHLGPVTRALDVGAGKGRFARVLKEHNPAAQVVCFDLALEMLRRVDANLAACAGSMTTLPFASNSFDGVYATESLEHAVDIESAVAEMCRVLRPGGRLIIIDKNAEHWGKLKTPAWERWFHRAELEKLLRRHCGQVESRLISYWEDVPPDGLFLAWLSVK
;
A
#
# COMPACT_ATOMS: atom_id res chain seq x y z
N MET A 1 11.60 -11.05 -15.12
CA MET A 1 12.73 -10.17 -14.68
C MET A 1 12.23 -8.75 -14.83
N TRP A 2 12.05 -8.01 -13.75
CA TRP A 2 11.54 -6.62 -13.78
C TRP A 2 12.51 -5.75 -14.57
N PRO A 3 12.06 -5.06 -15.65
CA PRO A 3 12.96 -4.44 -16.64
C PRO A 3 13.71 -3.19 -16.14
N PHE A 4 13.27 -2.60 -15.05
CA PHE A 4 13.86 -1.36 -14.50
C PHE A 4 14.54 -1.66 -13.16
N ARG A 5 15.75 -2.22 -13.20
CA ARG A 5 16.63 -2.24 -12.03
C ARG A 5 17.29 -0.86 -11.91
N SER A 6 16.67 0.00 -11.15
CA SER A 6 17.32 1.11 -10.49
C SER A 6 18.50 0.61 -9.61
N LYS A 7 19.33 1.50 -9.14
CA LYS A 7 20.41 1.23 -8.18
C LYS A 7 19.96 0.20 -7.12
N ARG A 8 20.77 -0.81 -6.82
CA ARG A 8 20.50 -1.70 -5.68
C ARG A 8 20.49 -0.83 -4.43
N VAL A 9 19.34 -0.72 -3.81
CA VAL A 9 19.13 0.00 -2.57
C VAL A 9 18.92 -1.02 -1.46
N THR A 10 19.41 -0.72 -0.27
CA THR A 10 19.19 -1.53 0.92
C THR A 10 17.89 -1.09 1.63
N VAL A 11 17.34 -1.99 2.44
CA VAL A 11 16.20 -1.67 3.32
C VAL A 11 16.54 -0.48 4.22
N GLU A 12 17.78 -0.40 4.67
CA GLU A 12 18.29 0.66 5.54
C GLU A 12 18.26 2.03 4.84
N GLU A 13 18.78 2.12 3.61
CA GLU A 13 18.77 3.38 2.83
C GLU A 13 17.34 3.87 2.58
N ILE A 14 16.39 2.97 2.32
CA ILE A 14 14.97 3.30 2.17
C ILE A 14 14.42 3.82 3.50
N ARG A 15 14.68 3.10 4.60
CA ARG A 15 14.24 3.49 5.93
C ARG A 15 14.73 4.89 6.29
N GLU A 16 16.02 5.15 6.18
CA GLU A 16 16.62 6.46 6.50
C GLU A 16 16.00 7.61 5.69
N SER A 17 15.68 7.37 4.42
CA SER A 17 15.02 8.37 3.57
C SER A 17 13.64 8.75 4.13
N PHE A 18 12.81 7.77 4.53
CA PHE A 18 11.48 8.02 5.09
C PHE A 18 11.55 8.54 6.53
N GLU A 19 12.50 8.09 7.35
CA GLU A 19 12.76 8.65 8.69
C GLU A 19 13.06 10.16 8.60
N THR A 20 13.94 10.53 7.68
CA THR A 20 14.31 11.94 7.45
C THR A 20 13.12 12.74 6.91
N GLY A 21 12.34 12.17 5.99
CA GLY A 21 11.17 12.79 5.39
C GLY A 21 9.95 12.93 6.31
N ALA A 22 9.94 12.26 7.48
CA ALA A 22 8.76 12.23 8.35
C ALA A 22 8.29 13.60 8.85
N HIS A 23 9.15 14.61 8.85
CA HIS A 23 8.81 15.98 9.23
C HIS A 23 8.23 16.83 8.09
N ASP A 24 8.33 16.34 6.86
CA ASP A 24 7.86 17.04 5.66
C ASP A 24 6.37 16.75 5.44
N GLU A 25 5.51 17.73 5.69
CA GLU A 25 4.06 17.61 5.47
C GLU A 25 3.66 17.87 4.01
N GLU A 26 4.53 18.49 3.22
CA GLU A 26 4.24 18.72 1.80
C GLU A 26 4.35 17.43 0.99
N HIS A 27 5.43 16.67 1.19
CA HIS A 27 5.67 15.41 0.46
C HIS A 27 5.09 14.18 1.16
N PHE A 28 4.99 14.22 2.50
CA PHE A 28 4.44 13.14 3.33
C PHE A 28 3.34 13.66 4.25
N PRO A 29 2.16 14.02 3.70
CA PRO A 29 1.09 14.59 4.50
C PRO A 29 0.51 13.60 5.51
N SER A 30 0.19 14.10 6.70
CA SER A 30 -0.46 13.32 7.77
C SER A 30 -1.97 13.15 7.55
N THR A 31 -2.55 13.91 6.64
CA THR A 31 -3.98 13.86 6.30
C THR A 31 -4.19 13.62 4.81
N ILE A 32 -5.38 13.16 4.44
CA ILE A 32 -5.79 13.01 3.05
C ILE A 32 -7.27 13.41 2.91
N ASP A 33 -7.63 14.01 1.79
CA ASP A 33 -9.03 14.31 1.49
C ASP A 33 -9.78 12.98 1.24
N PRO A 34 -10.84 12.66 2.02
CA PRO A 34 -11.59 11.42 1.85
C PRO A 34 -12.33 11.33 0.50
N ARG A 35 -12.44 12.43 -0.25
CA ARG A 35 -13.03 12.46 -1.60
C ARG A 35 -12.08 11.94 -2.67
N ILE A 36 -10.78 11.82 -2.39
CA ILE A 36 -9.80 11.24 -3.31
C ILE A 36 -10.20 9.82 -3.66
N TYR A 37 -10.19 9.49 -4.95
CA TYR A 37 -10.68 8.20 -5.43
C TYR A 37 -9.88 7.01 -4.90
N HIS A 38 -8.57 7.14 -4.72
CA HIS A 38 -7.74 6.11 -4.09
C HIS A 38 -8.29 5.72 -2.70
N VAL A 39 -8.67 6.71 -1.88
CA VAL A 39 -9.25 6.48 -0.54
C VAL A 39 -10.60 5.79 -0.65
N LYS A 40 -11.50 6.33 -1.47
CA LYS A 40 -12.82 5.74 -1.71
C LYS A 40 -12.72 4.30 -2.20
N LEU A 41 -11.76 4.03 -3.07
CA LEU A 41 -11.55 2.70 -3.63
C LEU A 41 -11.07 1.70 -2.56
N VAL A 42 -10.14 2.10 -1.68
CA VAL A 42 -9.71 1.29 -0.54
C VAL A 42 -10.91 0.97 0.36
N VAL A 43 -11.65 1.99 0.81
CA VAL A 43 -12.80 1.83 1.69
C VAL A 43 -13.87 0.95 1.06
N SER A 44 -14.22 1.18 -0.20
CA SER A 44 -15.29 0.43 -0.90
C SER A 44 -14.88 -1.01 -1.19
N HIS A 45 -13.63 -1.25 -1.59
CA HIS A 45 -13.15 -2.60 -1.89
C HIS A 45 -13.05 -3.44 -0.61
N LEU A 46 -12.49 -2.91 0.46
CA LEU A 46 -12.40 -3.64 1.73
C LEU A 46 -13.79 -3.89 2.32
N GLY A 47 -14.70 -2.90 2.21
CA GLY A 47 -16.02 -2.98 2.80
C GLY A 47 -15.99 -3.04 4.34
N PRO A 48 -16.99 -3.64 4.97
CA PRO A 48 -16.99 -3.86 6.41
C PRO A 48 -15.88 -4.86 6.79
N VAL A 49 -14.90 -4.41 7.53
CA VAL A 49 -13.79 -5.24 8.04
C VAL A 49 -13.76 -5.19 9.57
N THR A 50 -13.36 -6.30 10.18
CA THR A 50 -13.10 -6.35 11.62
C THR A 50 -11.65 -5.96 11.91
N ARG A 51 -10.73 -6.41 11.04
CA ARG A 51 -9.30 -6.17 11.20
C ARG A 51 -8.63 -5.88 9.88
N ALA A 52 -8.06 -4.68 9.73
CA ALA A 52 -7.36 -4.24 8.53
C ALA A 52 -5.88 -3.94 8.78
N LEU A 53 -5.05 -4.18 7.76
CA LEU A 53 -3.63 -3.86 7.76
C LEU A 53 -3.32 -2.86 6.63
N ASP A 54 -2.75 -1.72 7.00
CA ASP A 54 -2.19 -0.72 6.10
C ASP A 54 -0.68 -0.98 5.98
N VAL A 55 -0.22 -1.43 4.83
CA VAL A 55 1.19 -1.81 4.58
C VAL A 55 1.92 -0.67 3.87
N GLY A 56 2.88 -0.06 4.55
CA GLY A 56 3.50 1.19 4.15
C GLY A 56 2.61 2.38 4.50
N ALA A 57 2.06 2.37 5.72
CA ALA A 57 1.05 3.31 6.17
C ALA A 57 1.55 4.76 6.28
N GLY A 58 2.87 4.97 6.35
CA GLY A 58 3.44 6.27 6.64
C GLY A 58 2.87 6.85 7.92
N LYS A 59 2.28 8.04 7.83
CA LYS A 59 1.62 8.73 8.96
C LYS A 59 0.16 8.28 9.20
N GLY A 60 -0.30 7.21 8.53
CA GLY A 60 -1.63 6.63 8.75
C GLY A 60 -2.79 7.39 8.11
N ARG A 61 -2.54 8.21 7.07
CA ARG A 61 -3.59 9.04 6.44
C ARG A 61 -4.76 8.24 5.87
N PHE A 62 -4.51 7.07 5.25
CA PHE A 62 -5.56 6.18 4.75
C PHE A 62 -6.22 5.40 5.88
N ALA A 63 -5.45 4.93 6.86
CA ALA A 63 -5.94 4.20 8.02
C ALA A 63 -6.95 5.03 8.84
N ARG A 64 -6.71 6.35 8.97
CA ARG A 64 -7.64 7.28 9.62
C ARG A 64 -9.00 7.27 8.94
N VAL A 65 -9.04 7.45 7.61
CA VAL A 65 -10.30 7.48 6.86
C VAL A 65 -11.01 6.12 6.91
N LEU A 66 -10.25 5.02 6.80
CA LEU A 66 -10.84 3.68 6.95
C LEU A 66 -11.45 3.49 8.35
N LYS A 67 -10.78 3.96 9.40
CA LYS A 67 -11.28 3.91 10.79
C LYS A 67 -12.53 4.75 10.99
N GLU A 68 -12.63 5.91 10.36
CA GLU A 68 -13.83 6.77 10.38
C GLU A 68 -15.04 6.07 9.72
N HIS A 69 -14.82 5.37 8.60
CA HIS A 69 -15.88 4.61 7.92
C HIS A 69 -16.24 3.31 8.64
N ASN A 70 -15.30 2.70 9.34
CA ASN A 70 -15.46 1.46 10.10
C ASN A 70 -14.99 1.66 11.56
N PRO A 71 -15.76 2.38 12.40
CA PRO A 71 -15.30 2.73 13.76
C PRO A 71 -14.97 1.54 14.65
N ALA A 72 -15.63 0.39 14.43
CA ALA A 72 -15.37 -0.84 15.17
C ALA A 72 -14.13 -1.60 14.69
N ALA A 73 -13.61 -1.32 13.48
CA ALA A 73 -12.47 -2.03 12.93
C ALA A 73 -11.19 -1.79 13.73
N GLN A 74 -10.39 -2.82 13.90
CA GLN A 74 -8.99 -2.70 14.33
C GLN A 74 -8.12 -2.44 13.09
N VAL A 75 -7.67 -1.21 12.92
CA VAL A 75 -6.77 -0.85 11.83
C VAL A 75 -5.34 -0.78 12.37
N VAL A 76 -4.44 -1.51 11.72
CA VAL A 76 -3.01 -1.54 12.07
C VAL A 76 -2.22 -0.83 10.98
N CYS A 77 -1.52 0.23 11.33
CA CYS A 77 -0.56 0.92 10.49
C CYS A 77 0.78 0.21 10.58
N PHE A 78 1.28 -0.30 9.47
CA PHE A 78 2.57 -0.98 9.39
C PHE A 78 3.49 -0.22 8.44
N ASP A 79 4.67 0.15 8.91
CA ASP A 79 5.65 0.89 8.11
C ASP A 79 7.09 0.52 8.48
N LEU A 80 8.01 0.77 7.56
CA LEU A 80 9.43 0.57 7.79
C LEU A 80 10.03 1.67 8.68
N ALA A 81 9.51 2.91 8.53
CA ALA A 81 10.01 4.11 9.19
C ALA A 81 9.27 4.38 10.52
N LEU A 82 9.98 4.27 11.63
CA LEU A 82 9.42 4.49 12.96
C LEU A 82 8.97 5.96 13.17
N GLU A 83 9.71 6.93 12.60
CA GLU A 83 9.37 8.35 12.71
C GLU A 83 8.06 8.70 11.99
N MET A 84 7.72 7.97 10.91
CA MET A 84 6.40 8.05 10.29
C MET A 84 5.31 7.54 11.25
N LEU A 85 5.51 6.36 11.84
CA LEU A 85 4.54 5.72 12.74
C LEU A 85 4.30 6.51 14.03
N ARG A 86 5.28 7.26 14.53
CA ARG A 86 5.13 8.16 15.69
C ARG A 86 4.11 9.27 15.48
N ARG A 87 3.71 9.51 14.23
CA ARG A 87 2.73 10.54 13.82
C ARG A 87 1.35 9.98 13.52
N VAL A 88 1.20 8.66 13.62
CA VAL A 88 -0.10 7.98 13.49
C VAL A 88 -0.99 8.34 14.67
N ASP A 89 -2.29 8.52 14.42
CA ASP A 89 -3.27 8.83 15.46
C ASP A 89 -3.26 7.77 16.57
N ALA A 90 -3.37 8.22 17.83
CA ALA A 90 -3.31 7.35 19.00
C ALA A 90 -4.44 6.29 19.10
N ASN A 91 -5.51 6.45 18.31
CA ASN A 91 -6.61 5.48 18.20
C ASN A 91 -6.36 4.37 17.16
N LEU A 92 -5.23 4.42 16.46
CA LEU A 92 -4.77 3.41 15.52
C LEU A 92 -3.61 2.63 16.12
N ALA A 93 -3.56 1.33 15.83
CA ALA A 93 -2.40 0.52 16.20
C ALA A 93 -1.26 0.77 15.20
N ALA A 94 -0.02 0.78 15.69
CA ALA A 94 1.16 0.96 14.85
C ALA A 94 2.19 -0.16 15.11
N CYS A 95 2.86 -0.64 14.06
CA CYS A 95 3.89 -1.66 14.14
C CYS A 95 4.97 -1.40 13.09
N ALA A 96 6.23 -1.33 13.51
CA ALA A 96 7.35 -1.09 12.61
C ALA A 96 7.94 -2.41 12.08
N GLY A 97 8.36 -2.41 10.81
CA GLY A 97 9.02 -3.56 10.18
C GLY A 97 9.09 -3.51 8.66
N SER A 98 9.70 -4.52 8.07
CA SER A 98 9.75 -4.68 6.62
C SER A 98 8.53 -5.43 6.10
N MET A 99 7.92 -4.92 5.02
CA MET A 99 6.79 -5.60 4.36
C MET A 99 7.14 -6.96 3.75
N THR A 100 8.45 -7.25 3.62
CA THR A 100 8.93 -8.56 3.16
C THR A 100 8.91 -9.64 4.27
N THR A 101 8.61 -9.25 5.51
CA THR A 101 8.52 -10.16 6.67
C THR A 101 7.56 -9.57 7.69
N LEU A 102 6.26 -9.76 7.50
CA LEU A 102 5.23 -9.20 8.38
C LEU A 102 5.16 -9.96 9.71
N PRO A 103 5.24 -9.29 10.87
CA PRO A 103 5.26 -9.94 12.19
C PRO A 103 3.86 -10.36 12.67
N PHE A 104 3.01 -10.76 11.75
CA PHE A 104 1.63 -11.16 12.03
C PHE A 104 1.39 -12.62 11.67
N ALA A 105 0.48 -13.28 12.38
CA ALA A 105 0.09 -14.63 12.07
C ALA A 105 -0.61 -14.74 10.71
N SER A 106 -0.51 -15.89 10.06
CA SER A 106 -1.27 -16.17 8.84
C SER A 106 -2.77 -16.05 9.09
N ASN A 107 -3.50 -15.54 8.10
CA ASN A 107 -4.97 -15.43 8.14
C ASN A 107 -5.51 -14.55 9.30
N SER A 108 -4.78 -13.49 9.68
CA SER A 108 -5.10 -12.65 10.82
C SER A 108 -5.82 -11.34 10.47
N PHE A 109 -5.98 -11.03 9.18
CA PHE A 109 -6.64 -9.81 8.70
C PHE A 109 -7.76 -10.11 7.70
N ASP A 110 -8.83 -9.33 7.76
CA ASP A 110 -9.96 -9.38 6.82
C ASP A 110 -9.67 -8.57 5.56
N GLY A 111 -8.95 -7.46 5.75
CA GLY A 111 -8.53 -6.55 4.71
C GLY A 111 -7.06 -6.19 4.84
N VAL A 112 -6.36 -6.15 3.71
CA VAL A 112 -4.97 -5.68 3.60
C VAL A 112 -4.91 -4.69 2.46
N TYR A 113 -4.18 -3.61 2.62
CA TYR A 113 -3.96 -2.67 1.52
C TYR A 113 -2.56 -2.06 1.57
N ALA A 114 -2.08 -1.68 0.38
CA ALA A 114 -0.84 -0.97 0.17
C ALA A 114 -1.09 0.12 -0.87
N THR A 115 -0.86 1.38 -0.50
CA THR A 115 -1.10 2.54 -1.37
C THR A 115 0.17 3.35 -1.53
N GLU A 116 0.69 3.41 -2.76
CA GLU A 116 1.92 4.11 -3.09
C GLU A 116 3.09 3.69 -2.15
N SER A 117 3.21 2.39 -1.92
CA SER A 117 4.16 1.85 -0.95
C SER A 117 4.87 0.56 -1.39
N LEU A 118 4.20 -0.31 -2.16
CA LEU A 118 4.80 -1.55 -2.64
C LEU A 118 5.99 -1.27 -3.56
N GLU A 119 5.98 -0.16 -4.28
CA GLU A 119 7.06 0.31 -5.16
C GLU A 119 8.41 0.51 -4.44
N HIS A 120 8.39 0.66 -3.11
CA HIS A 120 9.59 0.79 -2.28
C HIS A 120 10.10 -0.55 -1.73
N ALA A 121 9.41 -1.66 -1.96
CA ALA A 121 9.85 -2.96 -1.47
C ALA A 121 11.13 -3.42 -2.17
N VAL A 122 12.11 -3.87 -1.39
CA VAL A 122 13.35 -4.45 -1.92
C VAL A 122 13.11 -5.78 -2.63
N ASP A 123 12.07 -6.51 -2.22
CA ASP A 123 11.61 -7.78 -2.79
C ASP A 123 10.07 -7.77 -2.89
N ILE A 124 9.59 -7.53 -4.10
CA ILE A 124 8.15 -7.43 -4.40
C ILE A 124 7.45 -8.79 -4.21
N GLU A 125 8.10 -9.89 -4.62
CA GLU A 125 7.49 -11.23 -4.52
C GLU A 125 7.27 -11.61 -3.05
N SER A 126 8.27 -11.38 -2.20
CA SER A 126 8.15 -11.61 -0.75
C SER A 126 7.11 -10.69 -0.11
N ALA A 127 7.07 -9.40 -0.47
CA ALA A 127 6.09 -8.46 0.08
C ALA A 127 4.64 -8.87 -0.27
N VAL A 128 4.37 -9.22 -1.52
CA VAL A 128 3.05 -9.72 -1.96
C VAL A 128 2.69 -11.04 -1.27
N ALA A 129 3.64 -11.97 -1.18
CA ALA A 129 3.41 -13.25 -0.50
C ALA A 129 3.03 -13.05 0.98
N GLU A 130 3.72 -12.14 1.69
CA GLU A 130 3.44 -11.82 3.08
C GLU A 130 2.07 -11.13 3.28
N MET A 131 1.72 -10.15 2.43
CA MET A 131 0.39 -9.54 2.45
C MET A 131 -0.71 -10.59 2.26
N CYS A 132 -0.52 -11.50 1.29
CA CYS A 132 -1.47 -12.58 1.07
C CYS A 132 -1.45 -13.63 2.20
N ARG A 133 -0.29 -13.90 2.83
CA ARG A 133 -0.19 -14.84 3.96
C ARG A 133 -1.01 -14.38 5.14
N VAL A 134 -0.90 -13.11 5.51
CA VAL A 134 -1.61 -12.56 6.68
C VAL A 134 -3.11 -12.34 6.41
N LEU A 135 -3.51 -12.24 5.16
CA LEU A 135 -4.90 -12.14 4.75
C LEU A 135 -5.61 -13.49 4.93
N ARG A 136 -6.80 -13.52 5.53
CA ARG A 136 -7.61 -14.74 5.70
C ARG A 136 -8.25 -15.20 4.39
N PRO A 137 -8.63 -16.46 4.24
CA PRO A 137 -9.48 -16.90 3.13
C PRO A 137 -10.76 -16.05 3.03
N GLY A 138 -11.10 -15.61 1.82
CA GLY A 138 -12.19 -14.65 1.56
C GLY A 138 -11.89 -13.21 1.94
N GLY A 139 -10.71 -12.92 2.49
CA GLY A 139 -10.25 -11.55 2.76
C GLY A 139 -9.91 -10.79 1.49
N ARG A 140 -9.91 -9.46 1.57
CA ARG A 140 -9.71 -8.56 0.43
C ARG A 140 -8.38 -7.83 0.51
N LEU A 141 -7.66 -7.82 -0.61
CA LEU A 141 -6.41 -7.09 -0.78
C LEU A 141 -6.58 -6.04 -1.87
N ILE A 142 -6.13 -4.83 -1.62
CA ILE A 142 -5.97 -3.81 -2.65
C ILE A 142 -4.57 -3.22 -2.63
N ILE A 143 -3.99 -3.11 -3.81
CA ILE A 143 -2.72 -2.41 -4.05
C ILE A 143 -3.03 -1.27 -5.01
N ILE A 144 -2.60 -0.07 -4.69
CA ILE A 144 -2.65 1.10 -5.58
C ILE A 144 -1.22 1.60 -5.73
N ASP A 145 -0.74 1.61 -6.98
CA ASP A 145 0.63 2.01 -7.24
C ASP A 145 0.82 2.52 -8.67
N LYS A 146 2.01 3.01 -9.00
CA LYS A 146 2.34 3.65 -10.27
C LYS A 146 2.48 2.65 -11.41
N ASN A 147 1.99 3.04 -12.60
CA ASN A 147 2.02 2.26 -13.83
C ASN A 147 3.35 2.44 -14.57
N ALA A 148 4.07 1.35 -14.78
CA ALA A 148 5.36 1.33 -15.46
C ALA A 148 5.33 1.86 -16.91
N GLU A 149 4.18 1.80 -17.59
CA GLU A 149 4.02 2.38 -18.94
C GLU A 149 4.18 3.91 -18.96
N HIS A 150 4.07 4.53 -17.78
CA HIS A 150 4.21 5.98 -17.59
C HIS A 150 5.48 6.36 -16.83
N TRP A 151 6.48 5.46 -16.76
CA TRP A 151 7.76 5.74 -16.11
C TRP A 151 8.37 7.06 -16.59
N GLY A 152 8.83 7.87 -15.63
CA GLY A 152 9.44 9.17 -15.90
C GLY A 152 8.47 10.35 -15.95
N LYS A 153 7.15 10.14 -15.88
CA LYS A 153 6.18 11.24 -15.75
C LYS A 153 6.30 11.98 -14.41
N LEU A 154 6.72 11.28 -13.36
CA LEU A 154 7.01 11.85 -12.05
C LEU A 154 8.49 11.69 -11.72
N LYS A 155 9.05 12.70 -11.04
CA LYS A 155 10.37 12.59 -10.46
C LYS A 155 10.25 11.83 -9.14
N THR A 156 10.78 10.63 -9.09
CA THR A 156 10.71 9.75 -7.94
C THR A 156 12.10 9.26 -7.53
N PRO A 157 12.27 8.73 -6.31
CA PRO A 157 13.51 8.11 -5.88
C PRO A 157 13.97 7.02 -6.86
N ALA A 158 15.28 6.92 -7.08
CA ALA A 158 15.85 6.00 -8.07
C ALA A 158 15.63 4.50 -7.75
N TRP A 159 15.20 4.15 -6.55
CA TRP A 159 14.89 2.79 -6.14
C TRP A 159 13.42 2.39 -6.35
N GLU A 160 12.50 3.33 -6.61
CA GLU A 160 11.10 3.00 -6.88
C GLU A 160 10.97 2.03 -8.04
N ARG A 161 9.98 1.15 -7.93
CA ARG A 161 9.64 0.18 -8.96
C ARG A 161 8.19 0.37 -9.36
N TRP A 162 7.97 0.91 -10.55
CA TRP A 162 6.64 1.00 -11.10
C TRP A 162 6.23 -0.32 -11.72
N PHE A 163 4.95 -0.62 -11.76
CA PHE A 163 4.46 -1.96 -12.07
C PHE A 163 3.81 -2.05 -13.45
N HIS A 164 4.17 -3.09 -14.20
CA HIS A 164 3.37 -3.51 -15.34
C HIS A 164 2.13 -4.23 -14.84
N ARG A 165 0.96 -3.83 -15.38
CA ARG A 165 -0.36 -4.33 -14.98
C ARG A 165 -0.41 -5.85 -14.88
N ALA A 166 -0.05 -6.54 -15.98
CA ALA A 166 -0.14 -7.99 -16.08
C ALA A 166 0.87 -8.75 -15.19
N GLU A 167 2.02 -8.16 -14.91
CA GLU A 167 3.05 -8.81 -14.09
C GLU A 167 2.61 -8.90 -12.63
N LEU A 168 2.08 -7.79 -12.07
CA LEU A 168 1.57 -7.81 -10.71
C LEU A 168 0.28 -8.64 -10.59
N GLU A 169 -0.60 -8.61 -11.58
CA GLU A 169 -1.74 -9.55 -11.64
C GLU A 169 -1.29 -11.01 -11.57
N LYS A 170 -0.30 -11.39 -12.39
CA LYS A 170 0.24 -12.74 -12.41
C LYS A 170 0.81 -13.15 -11.06
N LEU A 171 1.49 -12.22 -10.37
CA LEU A 171 2.02 -12.49 -9.04
C LEU A 171 0.91 -12.69 -8.02
N LEU A 172 -0.10 -11.81 -7.99
CA LEU A 172 -1.25 -11.91 -7.11
C LEU A 172 -2.05 -13.20 -7.32
N ARG A 173 -2.22 -13.64 -8.58
CA ARG A 173 -2.93 -14.90 -8.91
C ARG A 173 -2.24 -16.17 -8.39
N ARG A 174 -1.01 -16.10 -7.93
CA ARG A 174 -0.35 -17.23 -7.23
C ARG A 174 -0.92 -17.44 -5.82
N HIS A 175 -1.57 -16.41 -5.25
CA HIS A 175 -1.98 -16.37 -3.85
C HIS A 175 -3.48 -16.09 -3.67
N CYS A 176 -4.14 -15.48 -4.65
CA CYS A 176 -5.53 -15.04 -4.60
C CYS A 176 -6.35 -15.70 -5.70
N GLY A 177 -7.61 -16.07 -5.37
CA GLY A 177 -8.53 -16.71 -6.32
C GLY A 177 -9.13 -15.74 -7.33
N GLN A 178 -9.32 -14.49 -6.93
CA GLN A 178 -9.85 -13.43 -7.80
C GLN A 178 -8.87 -12.26 -7.82
N VAL A 179 -8.53 -11.80 -9.01
CA VAL A 179 -7.64 -10.67 -9.21
C VAL A 179 -8.16 -9.85 -10.39
N GLU A 180 -8.49 -8.59 -10.12
CA GLU A 180 -8.85 -7.58 -11.10
C GLU A 180 -7.86 -6.42 -11.02
N SER A 181 -7.65 -5.73 -12.13
CA SER A 181 -6.92 -4.48 -12.12
C SER A 181 -7.53 -3.46 -13.08
N ARG A 182 -7.36 -2.19 -12.76
CA ARG A 182 -7.84 -1.09 -13.57
C ARG A 182 -6.97 0.14 -13.45
N LEU A 183 -6.95 0.93 -14.51
CA LEU A 183 -6.43 2.29 -14.45
C LEU A 183 -7.36 3.15 -13.59
N ILE A 184 -6.77 3.96 -12.75
CA ILE A 184 -7.48 4.89 -11.89
C ILE A 184 -6.89 6.29 -12.00
N SER A 185 -7.70 7.30 -11.71
CA SER A 185 -7.26 8.67 -11.51
C SER A 185 -7.17 8.98 -10.02
N TYR A 186 -6.60 10.13 -9.70
CA TYR A 186 -6.59 10.61 -8.32
C TYR A 186 -7.99 11.05 -7.85
N TRP A 187 -8.83 11.54 -8.77
CA TRP A 187 -10.22 11.95 -8.53
C TRP A 187 -11.19 11.07 -9.30
N GLU A 188 -12.36 10.77 -8.70
CA GLU A 188 -13.34 9.82 -9.24
C GLU A 188 -13.96 10.27 -10.56
N ASP A 189 -14.20 11.56 -10.70
CA ASP A 189 -14.84 12.21 -11.85
C ASP A 189 -13.86 12.64 -12.95
N VAL A 190 -12.59 12.33 -12.78
CA VAL A 190 -11.54 12.62 -13.77
C VAL A 190 -11.14 11.32 -14.48
N PRO A 191 -11.14 11.31 -15.83
CA PRO A 191 -10.66 10.15 -16.57
C PRO A 191 -9.23 9.76 -16.16
N PRO A 192 -8.90 8.46 -16.05
CA PRO A 192 -7.56 8.01 -15.75
C PRO A 192 -6.55 8.52 -16.79
N ASP A 193 -5.48 9.14 -16.33
CA ASP A 193 -4.36 9.57 -17.17
C ASP A 193 -3.32 8.45 -17.40
N GLY A 194 -3.59 7.28 -16.83
CA GLY A 194 -2.75 6.09 -16.94
C GLY A 194 -1.63 5.99 -15.89
N LEU A 195 -1.45 7.01 -15.04
CA LEU A 195 -0.35 7.05 -14.08
C LEU A 195 -0.50 6.02 -12.96
N PHE A 196 -1.73 5.80 -12.47
CA PHE A 196 -2.00 4.87 -11.39
C PHE A 196 -2.82 3.66 -11.83
N LEU A 197 -2.48 2.53 -11.22
CA LEU A 197 -3.22 1.27 -11.30
C LEU A 197 -3.70 0.86 -9.92
N ALA A 198 -4.88 0.26 -9.88
CA ALA A 198 -5.36 -0.48 -8.72
C ALA A 198 -5.47 -1.96 -9.04
N TRP A 199 -4.95 -2.81 -8.17
CA TRP A 199 -5.12 -4.26 -8.20
C TRP A 199 -6.00 -4.66 -7.02
N LEU A 200 -7.14 -5.26 -7.31
CA LEU A 200 -8.15 -5.69 -6.35
C LEU A 200 -8.19 -7.21 -6.33
N SER A 201 -8.07 -7.79 -5.14
CA SER A 201 -7.93 -9.24 -5.01
C SER A 201 -8.77 -9.78 -3.86
N VAL A 202 -9.20 -11.04 -3.99
CA VAL A 202 -9.83 -11.84 -2.93
C VAL A 202 -9.04 -13.15 -2.79
N LYS A 203 -8.61 -13.45 -1.56
CA LYS A 203 -7.87 -14.68 -1.24
C LYS A 203 -8.75 -15.91 -1.23
#